data_0deceee48cc44ccae7850ed4dae16913
#
_entry.id   0deceee48cc44ccae7850ed4dae16913
#
_cell.length_a   1.000
_cell.length_b   1.000
_cell.length_c   1.000
_cell.angle_alpha   90.00
_cell.angle_beta   90.00
_cell.angle_gamma   90.00
#
_symmetry.space_group_name_H-M   'P 1'
#
loop_
_entity.id
_entity.type
_entity.pdbx_description
1 polymer ?
#
loop_
_entity_poly.entity_id
_entity_poly.type
_entity_poly.pdbx_seq_one_letter_code
_entity_poly.pdbx_strand_id
1 'polypeptide(L)'
;MGFTSLHLAKRTGRLAALALLAASLTGCQVISGSPQYTLARVIDATPDVPAPGGLDVYQNSTVSLYNIGFGTASSYIPVTPGSLSYSIDIAGTRQQLANVGGTFALGAQYTVLIGNVTANLRMTVLKDQSIPAPTGQVAFRFLDQSTRTGLVDIYLLPLGSTLTAASPILSGIGFDNAPSYIDVPSGTYSIVVVPTGTVPGSGTSPLYSGSQIDYASGAARTIVLIDQPLVTTPSLKVIPADDYDSPVATN
;
A
#
# COMPACT_ATOMS: atom_id res chain seq x y z
N MET A 1 -76.62 -16.65 41.59
CA MET A 1 -76.45 -17.09 40.22
C MET A 1 -75.89 -15.88 39.47
N GLY A 2 -74.68 -15.78 38.99
CA GLY A 2 -73.81 -16.64 38.32
C GLY A 2 -72.39 -16.11 38.23
N PHE A 3 -71.55 -17.01 38.42
CA PHE A 3 -70.12 -16.89 38.21
C PHE A 3 -69.84 -17.18 36.73
N THR A 4 -69.43 -16.22 35.93
CA THR A 4 -68.77 -16.50 34.62
C THR A 4 -68.29 -15.20 33.93
N SER A 5 -67.35 -14.45 34.47
CA SER A 5 -66.71 -13.37 33.67
C SER A 5 -65.24 -13.07 34.04
N LEU A 6 -64.59 -13.89 34.90
CA LEU A 6 -63.27 -13.55 35.41
C LEU A 6 -62.09 -14.29 34.72
N HIS A 7 -62.35 -15.18 33.77
CA HIS A 7 -61.28 -15.95 33.13
C HIS A 7 -60.89 -15.47 31.72
N LEU A 8 -61.61 -14.55 31.10
CA LEU A 8 -61.32 -14.09 29.74
C LEU A 8 -60.33 -12.92 29.70
N ALA A 9 -60.28 -12.11 30.75
CA ALA A 9 -59.38 -10.96 30.80
C ALA A 9 -57.91 -11.28 31.05
N LYS A 10 -57.58 -12.48 31.61
CA LYS A 10 -56.18 -12.90 31.85
C LYS A 10 -55.47 -13.50 30.65
N ARG A 11 -56.18 -13.94 29.61
CA ARG A 11 -55.56 -14.51 28.40
C ARG A 11 -55.22 -13.49 27.34
N THR A 12 -55.96 -12.39 27.26
CA THR A 12 -55.68 -11.30 26.30
C THR A 12 -54.47 -10.45 26.69
N GLY A 13 -54.21 -10.29 28.03
CA GLY A 13 -53.03 -9.55 28.50
C GLY A 13 -51.69 -10.23 28.23
N ARG A 14 -51.67 -11.59 28.16
CA ARG A 14 -50.43 -12.33 27.88
C ARG A 14 -50.07 -12.37 26.39
N LEU A 15 -51.02 -12.30 25.49
CA LEU A 15 -50.80 -12.24 24.05
C LEU A 15 -50.36 -10.82 23.60
N ALA A 16 -50.86 -9.77 24.25
CA ALA A 16 -50.44 -8.39 23.98
C ALA A 16 -49.00 -8.13 24.48
N ALA A 17 -48.58 -8.72 25.61
CA ALA A 17 -47.21 -8.61 26.10
C ALA A 17 -46.18 -9.37 25.24
N LEU A 18 -46.54 -10.50 24.62
CA LEU A 18 -45.68 -11.20 23.69
C LEU A 18 -45.55 -10.48 22.34
N ALA A 19 -46.57 -9.80 21.88
CA ALA A 19 -46.52 -9.03 20.63
C ALA A 19 -45.67 -7.76 20.73
N LEU A 20 -45.59 -7.13 21.92
CA LEU A 20 -44.71 -5.98 22.14
C LEU A 20 -43.23 -6.37 22.23
N LEU A 21 -42.90 -7.60 22.67
CA LEU A 21 -41.49 -8.04 22.75
C LEU A 21 -40.94 -8.45 21.39
N ALA A 22 -41.78 -8.79 20.42
CA ALA A 22 -41.34 -9.14 19.06
C ALA A 22 -41.06 -7.92 18.18
N ALA A 23 -41.53 -6.74 18.53
CA ALA A 23 -41.34 -5.51 17.75
C ALA A 23 -40.00 -4.78 18.06
N SER A 24 -39.23 -5.23 19.08
CA SER A 24 -37.99 -4.59 19.50
C SER A 24 -36.73 -5.21 18.84
N LEU A 25 -36.87 -6.20 17.95
CA LEU A 25 -35.73 -6.87 17.28
C LEU A 25 -35.49 -6.43 15.84
N THR A 26 -36.16 -5.41 15.32
CA THR A 26 -35.92 -4.89 13.98
C THR A 26 -34.97 -3.68 13.99
N GLY A 27 -34.08 -3.58 14.94
CA GLY A 27 -33.09 -2.50 15.07
C GLY A 27 -31.72 -2.78 14.55
N CYS A 28 -31.48 -3.82 13.71
CA CYS A 28 -30.29 -3.86 12.88
C CYS A 28 -30.51 -2.93 11.67
N GLN A 29 -30.33 -1.64 11.87
CA GLN A 29 -30.03 -0.78 10.73
C GLN A 29 -28.72 -1.29 10.17
N VAL A 30 -28.81 -1.97 9.03
CA VAL A 30 -27.67 -2.13 8.14
C VAL A 30 -27.21 -0.72 7.83
N ILE A 31 -26.09 -0.29 8.42
CA ILE A 31 -25.41 0.93 8.03
C ILE A 31 -24.92 0.67 6.62
N SER A 32 -25.78 0.91 5.64
CA SER A 32 -25.45 0.88 4.24
C SER A 32 -24.58 2.10 3.95
N GLY A 33 -23.30 1.88 3.93
CA GLY A 33 -22.29 2.89 3.64
C GLY A 33 -21.09 2.65 4.54
N SER A 34 -20.15 1.80 4.10
CA SER A 34 -18.84 1.84 4.69
C SER A 34 -18.33 3.27 4.59
N PRO A 35 -17.91 3.91 5.69
CA PRO A 35 -17.34 5.24 5.61
C PRO A 35 -16.18 5.17 4.59
N GLN A 36 -16.30 5.93 3.52
CA GLN A 36 -15.23 6.02 2.54
C GLN A 36 -14.15 6.92 3.15
N TYR A 37 -13.08 6.31 3.64
CA TYR A 37 -11.93 7.05 4.13
C TYR A 37 -11.01 7.37 2.96
N THR A 38 -10.45 8.56 2.96
CA THR A 38 -9.25 8.86 2.21
C THR A 38 -8.08 8.40 3.05
N LEU A 39 -7.19 7.64 2.47
CA LEU A 39 -6.05 7.07 3.16
C LEU A 39 -4.75 7.58 2.55
N ALA A 40 -3.75 7.81 3.38
CA ALA A 40 -2.41 8.14 2.92
C ALA A 40 -1.37 7.34 3.70
N ARG A 41 -0.31 6.92 3.02
CA ARG A 41 0.90 6.38 3.65
C ARG A 41 2.11 7.13 3.16
N VAL A 42 3.22 6.97 3.86
CA VAL A 42 4.51 7.54 3.50
C VAL A 42 5.51 6.43 3.24
N ILE A 43 6.31 6.57 2.19
CA ILE A 43 7.44 5.68 1.91
C ILE A 43 8.70 6.53 1.87
N ASP A 44 9.71 6.16 2.68
CA ASP A 44 11.03 6.81 2.68
C ASP A 44 12.03 5.96 1.89
N ALA A 45 12.44 6.50 0.75
CA ALA A 45 13.45 5.95 -0.13
C ALA A 45 14.72 6.83 -0.19
N THR A 46 14.96 7.70 0.81
CA THR A 46 16.08 8.63 0.86
C THR A 46 17.30 8.00 1.53
N PRO A 47 18.39 7.68 0.80
CA PRO A 47 19.45 6.82 1.31
C PRO A 47 20.41 7.48 2.29
N ASP A 48 20.46 8.81 2.37
CA ASP A 48 21.54 9.58 3.00
C ASP A 48 21.06 10.67 3.95
N VAL A 49 19.94 10.47 4.65
CA VAL A 49 19.47 11.40 5.69
C VAL A 49 20.55 11.55 6.76
N PRO A 50 20.98 12.79 7.09
CA PRO A 50 22.01 13.00 8.12
C PRO A 50 21.61 12.44 9.49
N ALA A 51 22.62 12.09 10.30
CA ALA A 51 22.39 11.65 11.67
C ALA A 51 21.59 12.72 12.48
N PRO A 52 20.64 12.29 13.35
CA PRO A 52 20.44 10.94 13.88
C PRO A 52 19.80 9.95 12.92
N GLY A 53 19.51 10.35 11.66
CA GLY A 53 18.82 9.56 10.66
C GLY A 53 17.31 9.55 10.88
N GLY A 54 16.55 9.42 9.79
CA GLY A 54 15.10 9.45 9.80
C GLY A 54 14.49 10.83 9.57
N LEU A 55 13.21 10.83 9.23
CA LEU A 55 12.44 12.00 8.84
C LEU A 55 11.19 12.13 9.72
N ASP A 56 10.90 13.35 10.17
CA ASP A 56 9.60 13.70 10.73
C ASP A 56 8.70 14.21 9.61
N VAL A 57 7.51 13.63 9.47
CA VAL A 57 6.54 13.97 8.43
C VAL A 57 5.41 14.78 9.02
N TYR A 58 5.13 15.91 8.39
CA TYR A 58 4.05 16.81 8.75
C TYR A 58 2.97 16.79 7.67
N GLN A 59 1.72 16.81 8.10
CA GLN A 59 0.54 17.02 7.26
C GLN A 59 -0.12 18.33 7.67
N ASN A 60 -0.26 19.29 6.76
CA ASN A 60 -0.80 20.61 7.07
C ASN A 60 -0.18 21.22 8.33
N SER A 61 1.15 21.16 8.46
CA SER A 61 1.95 21.64 9.60
C SER A 61 1.73 20.88 10.93
N THR A 62 0.96 19.80 10.93
CA THR A 62 0.80 18.92 12.10
C THR A 62 1.61 17.65 11.88
N VAL A 63 2.35 17.20 12.89
CA VAL A 63 3.12 15.96 12.79
C VAL A 63 2.18 14.79 12.52
N SER A 64 2.50 14.03 11.48
CA SER A 64 1.80 12.82 11.07
C SER A 64 2.58 11.56 11.45
N LEU A 65 3.89 11.58 11.22
CA LEU A 65 4.80 10.47 11.54
C LEU A 65 6.10 11.02 12.11
N TYR A 66 6.67 10.29 13.06
CA TYR A 66 7.97 10.61 13.66
C TYR A 66 9.03 9.62 13.21
N ASN A 67 10.21 10.14 12.90
CA ASN A 67 11.43 9.37 12.72
C ASN A 67 11.28 8.15 11.80
N ILE A 68 10.63 8.35 10.64
CA ILE A 68 10.61 7.29 9.63
C ILE A 68 12.01 7.15 9.04
N GLY A 69 12.44 5.90 8.83
CA GLY A 69 13.79 5.61 8.37
C GLY A 69 13.83 5.17 6.91
N PHE A 70 15.01 5.27 6.32
CA PHE A 70 15.28 4.79 4.96
C PHE A 70 14.83 3.33 4.77
N GLY A 71 14.14 3.10 3.68
CA GLY A 71 13.67 1.77 3.28
C GLY A 71 12.42 1.31 4.03
N THR A 72 11.63 2.23 4.59
CA THR A 72 10.40 1.92 5.29
C THR A 72 9.17 2.47 4.58
N ALA A 73 8.05 1.74 4.70
CA ALA A 73 6.72 2.18 4.34
C ALA A 73 5.85 2.21 5.59
N SER A 74 5.15 3.32 5.83
CA SER A 74 4.15 3.37 6.90
C SER A 74 2.90 2.57 6.53
N SER A 75 2.07 2.26 7.52
CA SER A 75 0.69 1.86 7.27
C SER A 75 -0.10 3.03 6.68
N TYR A 76 -1.22 2.72 6.03
CA TYR A 76 -2.19 3.74 5.65
C TYR A 76 -2.86 4.35 6.87
N ILE A 77 -2.92 5.67 6.92
CA ILE A 77 -3.62 6.44 7.94
C ILE A 77 -4.78 7.23 7.32
N PRO A 78 -5.92 7.35 8.01
CA PRO A 78 -7.03 8.18 7.55
C PRO A 78 -6.63 9.66 7.48
N VAL A 79 -6.98 10.32 6.38
CA VAL A 79 -6.76 11.75 6.17
C VAL A 79 -8.06 12.41 5.70
N THR A 80 -8.19 13.71 5.96
CA THR A 80 -9.35 14.49 5.47
C THR A 80 -9.24 14.68 3.96
N PRO A 81 -10.31 14.36 3.18
CA PRO A 81 -10.32 14.66 1.75
C PRO A 81 -10.15 16.15 1.47
N GLY A 82 -9.54 16.50 0.35
CA GLY A 82 -9.31 17.87 -0.08
C GLY A 82 -7.85 18.16 -0.39
N SER A 83 -7.48 19.44 -0.36
CA SER A 83 -6.10 19.86 -0.55
C SER A 83 -5.30 19.63 0.72
N LEU A 84 -4.26 18.81 0.64
CA LEU A 84 -3.33 18.55 1.74
C LEU A 84 -1.91 18.92 1.31
N SER A 85 -1.12 19.39 2.27
CA SER A 85 0.31 19.57 2.12
C SER A 85 1.06 18.61 3.05
N TYR A 86 2.12 18.04 2.54
CA TYR A 86 3.08 17.26 3.30
C TYR A 86 4.42 17.96 3.29
N SER A 87 5.10 18.01 4.42
CA SER A 87 6.47 18.45 4.53
C SER A 87 7.27 17.48 5.39
N ILE A 88 8.57 17.47 5.20
CA ILE A 88 9.49 16.61 5.93
C ILE A 88 10.62 17.43 6.51
N ASP A 89 10.97 17.11 7.76
CA ASP A 89 12.09 17.66 8.49
C ASP A 89 13.05 16.53 8.85
N ILE A 90 14.32 16.84 9.09
CA ILE A 90 15.24 15.89 9.75
C ILE A 90 14.70 15.61 11.15
N ALA A 91 14.59 14.33 11.50
CA ALA A 91 14.00 13.88 12.77
C ALA A 91 14.61 14.58 13.98
N GLY A 92 13.73 15.06 14.87
CA GLY A 92 14.14 15.79 16.08
C GLY A 92 14.68 17.20 15.83
N THR A 93 14.60 17.69 14.59
CA THR A 93 14.95 19.08 14.24
C THR A 93 13.71 19.81 13.72
N ARG A 94 13.88 21.09 13.36
CA ARG A 94 12.86 21.85 12.61
C ARG A 94 13.39 22.28 11.25
N GLN A 95 14.39 21.57 10.76
CA GLN A 95 14.96 21.83 9.44
C GLN A 95 14.12 21.13 8.38
N GLN A 96 13.27 21.90 7.71
CA GLN A 96 12.49 21.40 6.59
C GLN A 96 13.39 21.11 5.40
N LEU A 97 13.27 19.89 4.86
CA LEU A 97 14.03 19.44 3.69
C LEU A 97 13.24 19.59 2.40
N ALA A 98 11.95 19.25 2.41
CA ALA A 98 11.09 19.30 1.23
C ALA A 98 9.61 19.39 1.63
N ASN A 99 8.78 19.72 0.65
CA ASN A 99 7.33 19.69 0.77
C ASN A 99 6.67 19.33 -0.56
N VAL A 100 5.42 18.84 -0.48
CA VAL A 100 4.56 18.56 -1.63
C VAL A 100 3.11 18.85 -1.27
N GLY A 101 2.34 19.40 -2.21
CA GLY A 101 0.89 19.54 -2.11
C GLY A 101 0.17 18.63 -3.08
N GLY A 102 -1.06 18.25 -2.74
CA GLY A 102 -1.91 17.44 -3.60
C GLY A 102 -3.38 17.51 -3.23
N THR A 103 -4.24 17.05 -4.14
CA THR A 103 -5.67 16.90 -3.89
C THR A 103 -5.96 15.43 -3.63
N PHE A 104 -6.51 15.16 -2.45
CA PHE A 104 -6.82 13.83 -1.95
C PHE A 104 -8.34 13.59 -2.05
N ALA A 105 -8.76 12.75 -2.99
CA ALA A 105 -10.17 12.48 -3.24
C ALA A 105 -10.76 11.54 -2.17
N LEU A 106 -12.02 11.74 -1.83
CA LEU A 106 -12.74 10.85 -0.94
C LEU A 106 -12.74 9.39 -1.46
N GLY A 107 -12.49 8.45 -0.57
CA GLY A 107 -12.48 7.01 -0.89
C GLY A 107 -11.25 6.53 -1.66
N ALA A 108 -10.25 7.39 -1.87
CA ALA A 108 -9.01 7.02 -2.55
C ALA A 108 -7.86 6.81 -1.56
N GLN A 109 -6.84 6.09 -2.03
CA GLN A 109 -5.60 5.83 -1.30
C GLN A 109 -4.43 6.50 -2.01
N TYR A 110 -3.47 6.96 -1.22
CA TYR A 110 -2.31 7.70 -1.73
C TYR A 110 -1.02 7.27 -1.02
N THR A 111 0.07 7.28 -1.78
CA THR A 111 1.43 7.19 -1.26
C THR A 111 2.11 8.54 -1.41
N VAL A 112 2.64 9.08 -0.32
CA VAL A 112 3.61 10.17 -0.32
C VAL A 112 4.99 9.52 -0.36
N LEU A 113 5.59 9.51 -1.54
CA LEU A 113 6.92 8.95 -1.77
C LEU A 113 7.96 10.03 -1.55
N ILE A 114 8.95 9.74 -0.70
CA ILE A 114 10.12 10.57 -0.44
C ILE A 114 11.30 9.86 -1.06
N GLY A 115 12.04 10.52 -1.93
CA GLY A 115 13.15 9.89 -2.64
C GLY A 115 14.25 10.86 -3.01
N ASN A 116 15.28 10.34 -3.68
CA ASN A 116 16.53 11.00 -4.02
C ASN A 116 17.45 11.21 -2.79
N VAL A 117 18.65 11.68 -3.05
CA VAL A 117 19.60 12.10 -2.02
C VAL A 117 19.10 13.36 -1.32
N THR A 118 19.45 13.53 -0.04
CA THR A 118 18.99 14.66 0.79
C THR A 118 19.26 16.02 0.15
N ALA A 119 20.38 16.19 -0.56
CA ALA A 119 20.73 17.43 -1.25
C ALA A 119 19.76 17.82 -2.40
N ASN A 120 19.03 16.83 -2.96
CA ASN A 120 18.08 17.02 -4.06
C ASN A 120 16.76 16.28 -3.79
N LEU A 121 16.36 16.22 -2.54
CA LEU A 121 15.23 15.44 -2.07
C LEU A 121 13.94 15.82 -2.81
N ARG A 122 13.17 14.80 -3.18
CA ARG A 122 11.88 14.95 -3.86
C ARG A 122 10.78 14.27 -3.08
N MET A 123 9.61 14.87 -3.14
CA MET A 123 8.38 14.26 -2.65
C MET A 123 7.36 14.19 -3.78
N THR A 124 6.72 13.05 -3.92
CA THR A 124 5.71 12.80 -4.96
C THR A 124 4.46 12.20 -4.33
N VAL A 125 3.28 12.73 -4.67
CA VAL A 125 2.00 12.13 -4.27
C VAL A 125 1.53 11.22 -5.39
N LEU A 126 1.42 9.95 -5.10
CA LEU A 126 0.95 8.91 -6.02
C LEU A 126 -0.44 8.44 -5.57
N LYS A 127 -1.37 8.33 -6.51
CA LYS A 127 -2.65 7.67 -6.23
C LYS A 127 -2.45 6.17 -6.35
N ASP A 128 -2.84 5.44 -5.30
CA ASP A 128 -2.70 3.99 -5.23
C ASP A 128 -3.96 3.28 -5.74
N GLN A 129 -3.81 2.00 -6.10
CA GLN A 129 -4.94 1.17 -6.47
C GLN A 129 -5.68 0.71 -5.23
N SER A 130 -6.87 1.29 -4.99
CA SER A 130 -7.72 0.99 -3.83
C SER A 130 -8.86 0.01 -4.13
N ILE A 131 -8.83 -0.62 -5.30
CA ILE A 131 -9.80 -1.62 -5.75
C ILE A 131 -9.06 -2.89 -6.15
N PRO A 132 -9.72 -4.07 -6.08
CA PRO A 132 -9.08 -5.32 -6.47
C PRO A 132 -8.58 -5.28 -7.91
N ALA A 133 -7.48 -5.96 -8.17
CA ALA A 133 -7.08 -6.35 -9.52
C ALA A 133 -8.16 -7.26 -10.16
N PRO A 134 -8.18 -7.41 -11.48
CA PRO A 134 -9.10 -8.35 -12.14
C PRO A 134 -9.00 -9.77 -11.55
N THR A 135 -10.12 -10.49 -11.56
CA THR A 135 -10.16 -11.86 -11.03
C THR A 135 -9.10 -12.75 -11.68
N GLY A 136 -8.36 -13.49 -10.87
CA GLY A 136 -7.25 -14.33 -11.33
C GLY A 136 -5.96 -13.56 -11.59
N GLN A 137 -5.90 -12.26 -11.29
CA GLN A 137 -4.73 -11.41 -11.50
C GLN A 137 -4.29 -10.71 -10.21
N VAL A 138 -3.07 -10.21 -10.21
CA VAL A 138 -2.50 -9.29 -9.23
C VAL A 138 -1.96 -8.08 -9.96
N ALA A 139 -2.18 -6.88 -9.42
CA ALA A 139 -1.67 -5.64 -9.99
C ALA A 139 -0.32 -5.27 -9.34
N PHE A 140 0.68 -4.96 -10.16
CA PHE A 140 1.98 -4.46 -9.69
C PHE A 140 2.26 -3.07 -10.24
N ARG A 141 2.80 -2.21 -9.38
CA ARG A 141 3.46 -0.97 -9.76
C ARG A 141 4.90 -1.01 -9.28
N PHE A 142 5.84 -0.74 -10.16
CA PHE A 142 7.26 -0.68 -9.84
C PHE A 142 7.74 0.77 -9.90
N LEU A 143 8.40 1.22 -8.84
CA LEU A 143 8.97 2.57 -8.74
C LEU A 143 10.48 2.43 -8.57
N ASP A 144 11.26 3.13 -9.36
CA ASP A 144 12.72 3.16 -9.17
C ASP A 144 13.10 4.46 -8.46
N GLN A 145 13.60 4.32 -7.24
CA GLN A 145 14.14 5.37 -6.39
C GLN A 145 15.63 5.15 -6.10
N SER A 146 16.27 4.23 -6.83
CA SER A 146 17.71 4.02 -6.71
C SER A 146 18.49 5.13 -7.44
N THR A 147 19.36 5.81 -6.72
CA THR A 147 20.12 6.95 -7.27
C THR A 147 21.45 6.55 -7.90
N ARG A 148 21.88 5.29 -7.71
CA ARG A 148 23.19 4.77 -8.10
C ARG A 148 23.12 3.72 -9.22
N THR A 149 21.93 3.23 -9.56
CA THR A 149 21.74 2.33 -10.69
C THR A 149 21.32 3.13 -11.92
N GLY A 150 21.68 2.63 -13.10
CA GLY A 150 21.12 3.13 -14.36
C GLY A 150 19.75 2.55 -14.64
N LEU A 151 19.37 2.51 -15.93
CA LEU A 151 18.13 1.87 -16.34
C LEU A 151 18.14 0.38 -16.02
N VAL A 152 17.00 -0.14 -15.56
CA VAL A 152 16.83 -1.54 -15.17
C VAL A 152 15.68 -2.22 -15.92
N ASP A 153 15.81 -3.53 -16.08
CA ASP A 153 14.76 -4.42 -16.56
C ASP A 153 14.26 -5.28 -15.38
N ILE A 154 12.95 -5.40 -15.26
CA ILE A 154 12.29 -6.08 -14.15
C ILE A 154 11.61 -7.35 -14.64
N TYR A 155 11.89 -8.46 -13.96
CA TYR A 155 11.33 -9.78 -14.25
C TYR A 155 10.48 -10.25 -13.06
N LEU A 156 9.34 -10.86 -13.37
CA LEU A 156 8.60 -11.71 -12.44
C LEU A 156 8.79 -13.17 -12.86
N LEU A 157 9.51 -13.91 -12.04
CA LEU A 157 9.81 -15.31 -12.32
C LEU A 157 8.82 -16.21 -11.58
N PRO A 158 7.92 -16.91 -12.30
CA PRO A 158 7.07 -17.93 -11.71
C PRO A 158 7.90 -19.02 -11.02
N LEU A 159 7.30 -19.71 -10.05
CA LEU A 159 7.94 -20.82 -9.36
C LEU A 159 8.47 -21.87 -10.37
N GLY A 160 9.74 -22.22 -10.21
CA GLY A 160 10.43 -23.18 -11.09
C GLY A 160 10.95 -22.60 -12.40
N SER A 161 10.71 -21.31 -12.69
CA SER A 161 11.23 -20.65 -13.89
C SER A 161 12.66 -20.12 -13.67
N THR A 162 13.41 -19.96 -14.75
CA THR A 162 14.76 -19.39 -14.74
C THR A 162 14.77 -18.04 -15.45
N LEU A 163 15.69 -17.17 -15.06
CA LEU A 163 15.85 -15.85 -15.67
C LEU A 163 16.17 -15.96 -17.18
N THR A 164 16.94 -16.99 -17.58
CA THR A 164 17.35 -17.22 -18.98
C THR A 164 16.19 -17.54 -19.92
N ALA A 165 15.08 -18.04 -19.39
CA ALA A 165 13.89 -18.40 -20.17
C ALA A 165 12.78 -17.34 -20.09
N ALA A 166 12.98 -16.27 -19.32
CA ALA A 166 11.98 -15.25 -19.06
C ALA A 166 12.17 -14.01 -19.92
N SER A 167 11.08 -13.29 -20.15
CA SER A 167 11.11 -11.92 -20.67
C SER A 167 10.83 -10.93 -19.54
N PRO A 168 11.41 -9.72 -19.59
CA PRO A 168 11.11 -8.70 -18.60
C PRO A 168 9.65 -8.26 -18.73
N ILE A 169 9.01 -7.99 -17.59
CA ILE A 169 7.66 -7.41 -17.56
C ILE A 169 7.69 -5.89 -17.74
N LEU A 170 8.80 -5.27 -17.38
CA LEU A 170 9.11 -3.86 -17.62
C LEU A 170 10.57 -3.73 -18.01
N SER A 171 10.86 -2.86 -18.98
CA SER A 171 12.22 -2.60 -19.45
C SER A 171 12.53 -1.12 -19.45
N GLY A 172 13.78 -0.77 -19.16
CA GLY A 172 14.26 0.60 -19.23
C GLY A 172 13.68 1.50 -18.16
N ILE A 173 13.36 0.95 -16.99
CA ILE A 173 12.89 1.74 -15.85
C ILE A 173 14.09 2.42 -15.20
N GLY A 174 13.99 3.73 -14.99
CA GLY A 174 15.05 4.53 -14.37
C GLY A 174 14.54 5.33 -13.18
N PHE A 175 15.49 6.01 -12.53
CA PHE A 175 15.23 6.83 -11.36
C PHE A 175 14.04 7.78 -11.56
N ASP A 176 13.19 7.89 -10.53
CA ASP A 176 11.99 8.74 -10.46
C ASP A 176 10.91 8.40 -11.50
N ASN A 177 11.02 7.23 -12.16
CA ASN A 177 9.98 6.72 -13.04
C ASN A 177 8.89 6.02 -12.21
N ALA A 178 7.64 6.42 -12.43
CA ALA A 178 6.47 5.88 -11.75
C ALA A 178 5.45 5.38 -12.80
N PRO A 179 5.66 4.21 -13.40
CA PRO A 179 4.72 3.62 -14.35
C PRO A 179 3.38 3.28 -13.68
N SER A 180 2.36 3.11 -14.51
CA SER A 180 1.05 2.61 -14.07
C SER A 180 1.15 1.17 -13.56
N TYR A 181 0.09 0.73 -12.87
CA TYR A 181 -0.04 -0.68 -12.51
C TYR A 181 -0.14 -1.55 -13.76
N ILE A 182 0.43 -2.74 -13.66
CA ILE A 182 0.33 -3.81 -14.65
C ILE A 182 -0.33 -5.02 -13.99
N ASP A 183 -1.29 -5.62 -14.67
CA ASP A 183 -1.98 -6.81 -14.20
C ASP A 183 -1.27 -8.05 -14.75
N VAL A 184 -0.92 -8.99 -13.87
CA VAL A 184 -0.33 -10.29 -14.20
C VAL A 184 -1.15 -11.41 -13.56
N PRO A 185 -1.11 -12.65 -14.05
CA PRO A 185 -1.77 -13.77 -13.37
C PRO A 185 -1.36 -13.85 -11.90
N SER A 186 -2.32 -14.13 -11.00
CA SER A 186 -2.00 -14.38 -9.59
C SER A 186 -1.17 -15.68 -9.45
N GLY A 187 -0.31 -15.74 -8.44
CA GLY A 187 0.56 -16.90 -8.22
C GLY A 187 1.85 -16.55 -7.50
N THR A 188 2.76 -17.52 -7.45
CA THR A 188 4.03 -17.39 -6.74
C THR A 188 5.12 -16.89 -7.68
N TYR A 189 5.73 -15.75 -7.34
CA TYR A 189 6.76 -15.09 -8.13
C TYR A 189 7.97 -14.67 -7.29
N SER A 190 9.13 -14.67 -7.94
CA SER A 190 10.32 -13.95 -7.48
C SER A 190 10.53 -12.73 -8.37
N ILE A 191 10.82 -11.59 -7.76
CA ILE A 191 11.18 -10.35 -8.46
C ILE A 191 12.68 -10.39 -8.70
N VAL A 192 13.09 -10.23 -9.96
CA VAL A 192 14.52 -10.13 -10.35
C VAL A 192 14.71 -8.84 -11.14
N VAL A 193 15.77 -8.11 -10.81
CA VAL A 193 16.13 -6.83 -11.45
C VAL A 193 17.55 -6.94 -12.01
N VAL A 194 17.70 -6.59 -13.28
CA VAL A 194 19.01 -6.57 -13.96
C VAL A 194 19.22 -5.22 -14.66
N PRO A 195 20.45 -4.81 -14.96
CA PRO A 195 20.70 -3.64 -15.82
C PRO A 195 20.03 -3.81 -17.17
N THR A 196 19.42 -2.74 -17.70
CA THR A 196 18.78 -2.75 -19.03
C THR A 196 19.77 -3.19 -20.11
N GLY A 197 19.28 -4.04 -21.01
CA GLY A 197 20.08 -4.60 -22.10
C GLY A 197 20.93 -5.81 -21.68
N THR A 198 20.83 -6.27 -20.43
CA THR A 198 21.47 -7.52 -20.01
C THR A 198 20.77 -8.69 -20.71
N VAL A 199 21.55 -9.50 -21.44
CA VAL A 199 21.05 -10.79 -21.95
C VAL A 199 21.19 -11.82 -20.83
N PRO A 200 20.08 -12.35 -20.27
CA PRO A 200 20.17 -13.30 -19.18
C PRO A 200 20.91 -14.58 -19.59
N GLY A 201 21.88 -14.97 -18.78
CA GLY A 201 22.71 -16.16 -18.99
C GLY A 201 23.12 -16.78 -17.67
N SER A 202 23.84 -17.90 -17.72
CA SER A 202 24.30 -18.62 -16.52
C SER A 202 25.27 -17.80 -15.63
N GLY A 203 25.87 -16.75 -16.18
CA GLY A 203 26.77 -15.83 -15.46
C GLY A 203 26.12 -14.49 -15.09
N THR A 204 24.83 -14.29 -15.34
CA THR A 204 24.14 -13.03 -15.00
C THR A 204 24.07 -12.87 -13.48
N SER A 205 24.62 -11.75 -12.99
CA SER A 205 24.49 -11.32 -11.58
C SER A 205 23.40 -10.25 -11.52
N PRO A 206 22.23 -10.54 -10.97
CA PRO A 206 21.16 -9.55 -10.83
C PRO A 206 21.54 -8.44 -9.83
N LEU A 207 21.01 -7.24 -10.05
CA LEU A 207 21.07 -6.15 -9.07
C LEU A 207 20.21 -6.46 -7.84
N TYR A 208 19.13 -7.22 -8.06
CA TYR A 208 18.26 -7.75 -7.02
C TYR A 208 17.67 -9.10 -7.44
N SER A 209 17.58 -10.02 -6.49
CA SER A 209 16.89 -11.30 -6.65
C SER A 209 16.14 -11.62 -5.35
N GLY A 210 14.81 -11.51 -5.39
CA GLY A 210 13.94 -11.75 -4.24
C GLY A 210 13.57 -13.21 -4.04
N SER A 211 13.04 -13.51 -2.87
CA SER A 211 12.42 -14.81 -2.58
C SER A 211 11.12 -15.00 -3.37
N GLN A 212 10.69 -16.24 -3.49
CA GLN A 212 9.37 -16.58 -4.02
C GLN A 212 8.28 -16.12 -3.02
N ILE A 213 7.34 -15.33 -3.49
CA ILE A 213 6.21 -14.81 -2.72
C ILE A 213 4.92 -15.15 -3.44
N ASP A 214 3.93 -15.63 -2.71
CA ASP A 214 2.59 -15.87 -3.24
C ASP A 214 1.77 -14.57 -3.26
N TYR A 215 1.23 -14.24 -4.44
CA TYR A 215 0.41 -13.06 -4.67
C TYR A 215 -1.02 -13.49 -5.01
N ALA A 216 -1.92 -13.24 -4.09
CA ALA A 216 -3.32 -13.63 -4.19
C ALA A 216 -4.05 -12.91 -5.33
N SER A 217 -5.09 -13.57 -5.88
CA SER A 217 -5.99 -12.94 -6.84
C SER A 217 -6.66 -11.70 -6.25
N GLY A 218 -6.68 -10.62 -7.03
CA GLY A 218 -7.26 -9.34 -6.65
C GLY A 218 -6.31 -8.43 -5.85
N ALA A 219 -5.15 -8.90 -5.42
CA ALA A 219 -4.19 -8.07 -4.70
C ALA A 219 -3.59 -6.97 -5.60
N ALA A 220 -3.18 -5.86 -4.99
CA ALA A 220 -2.38 -4.82 -5.64
C ALA A 220 -1.16 -4.47 -4.79
N ARG A 221 -0.01 -4.31 -5.43
CA ARG A 221 1.29 -4.10 -4.77
C ARG A 221 2.09 -3.01 -5.46
N THR A 222 2.68 -2.13 -4.65
CA THR A 222 3.74 -1.22 -5.10
C THR A 222 5.08 -1.75 -4.63
N ILE A 223 6.02 -1.87 -5.55
CA ILE A 223 7.40 -2.33 -5.30
C ILE A 223 8.31 -1.15 -5.58
N VAL A 224 9.00 -0.66 -4.56
CA VAL A 224 9.95 0.45 -4.69
C VAL A 224 11.38 -0.09 -4.67
N LEU A 225 12.11 0.13 -5.74
CA LEU A 225 13.53 -0.18 -5.84
C LEU A 225 14.30 0.94 -5.16
N ILE A 226 15.22 0.60 -4.27
CA ILE A 226 16.05 1.56 -3.53
C ILE A 226 17.51 1.10 -3.51
N ASP A 227 18.40 2.04 -3.28
CA ASP A 227 19.82 1.73 -3.06
C ASP A 227 20.03 0.89 -1.81
N GLN A 228 21.01 0.01 -1.85
CA GLN A 228 21.57 -0.51 -0.60
C GLN A 228 22.52 0.50 0.02
N PRO A 229 22.50 0.71 1.36
CA PRO A 229 23.39 1.67 2.02
C PRO A 229 24.87 1.34 1.85
N LEU A 230 25.20 0.05 1.83
CA LEU A 230 26.57 -0.44 1.59
C LEU A 230 26.73 -0.91 0.16
N VAL A 231 27.90 -0.67 -0.43
CA VAL A 231 28.26 -1.17 -1.76
C VAL A 231 28.51 -2.67 -1.66
N THR A 232 27.43 -3.44 -1.63
CA THR A 232 27.46 -4.89 -1.61
C THR A 232 26.70 -5.42 -2.83
N THR A 233 26.93 -6.65 -3.16
CA THR A 233 26.15 -7.34 -4.20
C THR A 233 25.08 -8.18 -3.51
N PRO A 234 23.80 -8.03 -3.85
CA PRO A 234 23.18 -7.14 -4.86
C PRO A 234 23.17 -5.67 -4.45
N SER A 235 23.16 -4.75 -5.44
CA SER A 235 23.24 -3.30 -5.22
C SER A 235 21.88 -2.65 -4.91
N LEU A 236 20.79 -3.35 -5.08
CA LEU A 236 19.42 -2.90 -4.83
C LEU A 236 18.78 -3.63 -3.65
N LYS A 237 17.85 -2.95 -3.04
CA LYS A 237 16.86 -3.49 -2.11
C LYS A 237 15.47 -3.11 -2.61
N VAL A 238 14.43 -3.81 -2.20
CA VAL A 238 13.04 -3.45 -2.49
C VAL A 238 12.27 -3.16 -1.22
N ILE A 239 11.34 -2.21 -1.32
CA ILE A 239 10.29 -1.97 -0.34
C ILE A 239 9.01 -2.50 -0.96
N PRO A 240 8.46 -3.64 -0.52
CA PRO A 240 7.11 -4.05 -0.88
C PRO A 240 6.09 -3.24 -0.08
N ALA A 241 5.05 -2.79 -0.73
CA ALA A 241 3.99 -2.04 -0.09
C ALA A 241 2.63 -2.50 -0.61
N ASP A 242 1.76 -2.91 0.33
CA ASP A 242 0.44 -3.45 0.02
C ASP A 242 -0.53 -2.30 -0.26
N ASP A 243 -1.07 -2.24 -1.49
CA ASP A 243 -2.04 -1.23 -1.91
C ASP A 243 -3.46 -1.74 -1.68
N TYR A 244 -3.71 -2.98 -2.04
CA TYR A 244 -4.98 -3.65 -1.84
C TYR A 244 -4.78 -5.14 -1.55
N ASP A 245 -5.48 -5.62 -0.53
CA ASP A 245 -5.62 -7.04 -0.24
C ASP A 245 -7.07 -7.46 -0.42
N SER A 246 -7.30 -8.53 -1.18
CA SER A 246 -8.63 -9.13 -1.24
C SER A 246 -9.00 -9.66 0.14
N PRO A 247 -10.22 -9.39 0.63
CA PRO A 247 -10.69 -10.00 1.86
C PRO A 247 -10.58 -11.53 1.73
N VAL A 248 -9.88 -12.16 2.65
CA VAL A 248 -9.86 -13.63 2.71
C VAL A 248 -11.27 -14.06 3.08
N ALA A 249 -11.91 -14.89 2.23
CA ALA A 249 -13.18 -15.49 2.58
C ALA A 249 -12.95 -16.36 3.84
N THR A 250 -13.44 -15.89 4.97
CA THR A 250 -13.52 -16.72 6.19
C THR A 250 -14.63 -17.73 5.95
N ASN A 251 -14.25 -18.97 5.65
CA ASN A 251 -15.15 -20.13 5.63
C ASN A 251 -15.58 -20.50 7.06
#